data_6b3b79466a4baeb192ec2ed38d12de8a
#
_entry.id   6b3b79466a4baeb192ec2ed38d12de8a
#
_cell.length_a   1.000
_cell.length_b   1.000
_cell.length_c   1.000
_cell.angle_alpha   90.00
_cell.angle_beta   90.00
_cell.angle_gamma   90.00
#
_symmetry.space_group_name_H-M   'P 1'
#
loop_
_entity.id
_entity.type
_entity.pdbx_description
1 polymer ?
#
loop_
_entity_poly.entity_id
_entity_poly.type
_entity_poly.pdbx_seq_one_letter_code
_entity_poly.pdbx_strand_id
1 'polypeptide(L)'
;MWVWLTLFFQISKKMASPVAVFGLSLLLLVCSVQSKAPVIPDEDWGFVDVRTSAHMFWWLYGCTDSTKNREQVPLVLWLQGGPGGSSTGFGNFMEIGPLDINLKPRNTTWTQAANILFIDNPVGTGYSYVDDDSAYTTDVAEIAKDLLSLFSAFLKTHSVFQKMPFYIFCESYGGKMTAAFAEVLQEAINAGNVSVVFKGVGLGDSWISAIDYVNMWGPYLFATSLVNEVELARIQNYSKQTEAAFNNGDYARSTELWSQTEDVIEALTDDVDFYNILRHNDDEVTSLQSGRGLPRILQRYNAQSLSQLMNGPIKQKLHIPDKVVWGSQAGKVFEKQGVDFMKDVIGTVDKLLSMGVNVTVYNGQLDLICCTQGTVAWMDKLKWTGLPSFKAAKKIPVYPDTDHTKKHTGGFYQAYKNLAFYWILNAGHMVPADNGDTALTMLQRVISG
;
A
#
# COMPACT_ATOMS: atom_id res chain seq x y z
N MET A 1 -9.33 12.90 48.68
CA MET A 1 -9.06 11.56 49.19
C MET A 1 -9.35 11.45 50.68
N TRP A 2 -8.96 12.41 51.55
CA TRP A 2 -9.21 12.37 52.98
C TRP A 2 -10.68 12.58 53.41
N VAL A 3 -11.46 13.34 52.71
CA VAL A 3 -12.89 13.61 53.02
C VAL A 3 -13.76 12.36 52.83
N TRP A 4 -13.45 11.49 51.89
CA TRP A 4 -14.18 10.25 51.64
C TRP A 4 -13.86 9.13 52.64
N LEU A 5 -12.64 9.10 53.18
CA LEU A 5 -12.29 8.14 54.23
C LEU A 5 -13.04 8.42 55.54
N THR A 6 -13.26 9.70 55.87
CA THR A 6 -13.97 10.09 57.08
C THR A 6 -15.49 9.78 57.01
N LEU A 7 -16.08 9.91 55.80
CA LEU A 7 -17.47 9.53 55.58
C LEU A 7 -17.65 8.01 55.66
N PHE A 8 -16.68 7.23 55.19
CA PHE A 8 -16.72 5.76 55.24
C PHE A 8 -16.71 5.22 56.68
N PHE A 9 -15.92 5.80 57.56
CA PHE A 9 -15.90 5.41 58.99
C PHE A 9 -17.16 5.81 59.74
N GLN A 10 -17.85 6.89 59.39
CA GLN A 10 -19.13 7.26 60.03
C GLN A 10 -20.30 6.41 59.57
N ILE A 11 -20.32 5.93 58.35
CA ILE A 11 -21.40 5.05 57.80
C ILE A 11 -21.26 3.63 58.36
N SER A 12 -20.03 3.12 58.52
CA SER A 12 -19.80 1.75 59.03
C SER A 12 -20.22 1.56 60.51
N LYS A 13 -20.29 2.63 61.32
CA LYS A 13 -20.75 2.56 62.73
C LYS A 13 -22.28 2.53 62.88
N LYS A 14 -23.06 2.76 61.83
CA LYS A 14 -24.56 2.78 61.92
C LYS A 14 -25.22 1.57 61.23
N MET A 15 -24.49 0.68 60.62
CA MET A 15 -25.08 -0.49 59.93
C MET A 15 -24.84 -1.78 60.73
N ALA A 16 -25.87 -2.20 61.45
CA ALA A 16 -25.85 -3.38 62.33
C ALA A 16 -26.24 -4.69 61.59
N SER A 17 -25.78 -4.93 60.35
CA SER A 17 -26.03 -6.17 59.63
C SER A 17 -24.84 -6.54 58.73
N PRO A 18 -24.28 -7.78 58.83
CA PRO A 18 -23.15 -8.23 58.01
C PRO A 18 -23.48 -8.37 56.53
N VAL A 19 -24.73 -8.49 56.14
CA VAL A 19 -25.17 -8.59 54.75
C VAL A 19 -25.01 -7.25 54.00
N ALA A 20 -25.18 -6.12 54.66
CA ALA A 20 -25.04 -4.80 54.04
C ALA A 20 -23.56 -4.43 53.75
N VAL A 21 -22.63 -4.94 54.56
CA VAL A 21 -21.18 -4.71 54.34
C VAL A 21 -20.67 -5.54 53.15
N PHE A 22 -21.18 -6.74 52.96
CA PHE A 22 -20.81 -7.57 51.79
C PHE A 22 -21.35 -7.01 50.45
N GLY A 23 -22.57 -6.46 50.45
CA GLY A 23 -23.16 -5.82 49.28
C GLY A 23 -22.40 -4.56 48.85
N LEU A 24 -21.93 -3.73 49.79
CA LEU A 24 -21.16 -2.52 49.50
C LEU A 24 -19.74 -2.83 49.02
N SER A 25 -19.11 -3.89 49.57
CA SER A 25 -17.79 -4.36 49.12
C SER A 25 -17.84 -4.95 47.69
N LEU A 26 -18.94 -5.63 47.32
CA LEU A 26 -19.13 -6.15 45.96
C LEU A 26 -19.40 -5.04 44.96
N LEU A 27 -20.12 -3.97 45.32
CA LEU A 27 -20.34 -2.79 44.47
C LEU A 27 -19.06 -2.00 44.22
N LEU A 28 -18.18 -1.91 45.22
CA LEU A 28 -16.87 -1.23 45.06
C LEU A 28 -15.86 -2.04 44.24
N LEU A 29 -15.95 -3.39 44.24
CA LEU A 29 -15.13 -4.23 43.40
C LEU A 29 -15.57 -4.18 41.92
N VAL A 30 -16.87 -3.99 41.64
CA VAL A 30 -17.40 -3.90 40.25
C VAL A 30 -17.08 -2.53 39.62
N CYS A 31 -16.88 -1.46 40.42
CA CYS A 31 -16.52 -0.13 39.90
C CYS A 31 -15.02 0.06 39.60
N SER A 32 -14.15 -0.93 39.84
CA SER A 32 -12.70 -0.76 39.64
C SER A 32 -12.11 -1.54 38.46
N VAL A 33 -12.94 -2.17 37.63
CA VAL A 33 -12.47 -2.59 36.28
C VAL A 33 -12.67 -1.42 35.33
N GLN A 34 -11.89 -0.34 35.53
CA GLN A 34 -11.59 0.53 34.40
C GLN A 34 -10.79 -0.33 33.40
N SER A 35 -11.46 -0.80 32.36
CA SER A 35 -10.75 -1.27 31.18
C SER A 35 -9.84 -0.11 30.76
N LYS A 36 -8.52 -0.24 30.92
CA LYS A 36 -7.59 0.67 30.27
C LYS A 36 -8.02 0.71 28.80
N ALA A 37 -8.29 1.91 28.29
CA ALA A 37 -8.49 2.08 26.86
C ALA A 37 -7.33 1.37 26.14
N PRO A 38 -7.59 0.62 25.08
CA PRO A 38 -6.54 -0.08 24.36
C PRO A 38 -5.53 0.96 23.86
N VAL A 39 -4.31 0.91 24.40
CA VAL A 39 -3.21 1.79 24.02
C VAL A 39 -2.64 1.25 22.70
N ILE A 40 -2.47 2.10 21.68
CA ILE A 40 -1.80 1.73 20.45
C ILE A 40 -0.32 1.46 20.76
N PRO A 41 0.20 0.23 20.52
CA PRO A 41 1.58 -0.12 20.83
C PRO A 41 2.58 0.60 19.93
N ASP A 42 3.88 0.55 20.28
CA ASP A 42 4.95 1.02 19.41
C ASP A 42 5.02 0.15 18.14
N GLU A 43 4.93 -1.15 18.30
CA GLU A 43 4.85 -2.17 17.27
C GLU A 43 3.92 -3.31 17.71
N ASP A 44 3.23 -3.91 16.74
CA ASP A 44 2.53 -5.19 16.92
C ASP A 44 2.48 -5.94 15.58
N TRP A 45 2.40 -7.27 15.62
CA TRP A 45 2.39 -8.11 14.43
C TRP A 45 1.70 -9.43 14.66
N GLY A 46 1.32 -10.08 13.59
CA GLY A 46 0.70 -11.39 13.70
C GLY A 46 0.26 -11.98 12.36
N PHE A 47 -0.26 -13.18 12.43
CA PHE A 47 -0.88 -13.88 11.33
C PHE A 47 -2.40 -13.94 11.48
N VAL A 48 -3.09 -13.95 10.35
CA VAL A 48 -4.52 -14.25 10.27
C VAL A 48 -4.72 -15.35 9.23
N ASP A 49 -5.42 -16.41 9.64
CA ASP A 49 -5.90 -17.46 8.73
C ASP A 49 -7.11 -16.91 7.97
N VAL A 50 -6.90 -16.44 6.75
CA VAL A 50 -7.95 -15.81 5.93
C VAL A 50 -8.84 -16.83 5.25
N ARG A 51 -8.30 -18.02 4.96
CA ARG A 51 -8.96 -19.22 4.43
C ARG A 51 -8.18 -20.45 4.86
N THR A 52 -8.74 -21.66 4.64
CA THR A 52 -7.99 -22.92 4.80
C THR A 52 -6.69 -22.87 4.02
N SER A 53 -5.58 -23.22 4.65
CA SER A 53 -4.23 -23.21 4.07
C SER A 53 -3.73 -21.87 3.56
N ALA A 54 -4.32 -20.76 4.00
CA ALA A 54 -3.98 -19.40 3.57
C ALA A 54 -3.79 -18.49 4.78
N HIS A 55 -2.55 -18.06 5.01
CA HIS A 55 -2.08 -17.37 6.21
C HIS A 55 -1.47 -16.04 5.81
N MET A 56 -2.06 -14.92 6.26
CA MET A 56 -1.58 -13.57 5.95
C MET A 56 -0.93 -12.92 7.16
N PHE A 57 0.21 -12.31 6.92
CA PHE A 57 1.01 -11.61 7.93
C PHE A 57 0.79 -10.09 7.86
N TRP A 58 0.69 -9.46 9.01
CA TRP A 58 0.60 -8.01 9.17
C TRP A 58 1.59 -7.50 10.22
N TRP A 59 2.02 -6.23 10.06
CA TRP A 59 2.91 -5.55 10.99
C TRP A 59 2.48 -4.09 11.16
N LEU A 60 2.15 -3.72 12.39
CA LEU A 60 1.70 -2.40 12.79
C LEU A 60 2.85 -1.62 13.43
N TYR A 61 3.00 -0.36 13.06
CA TYR A 61 3.79 0.63 13.78
C TYR A 61 2.89 1.75 14.28
N GLY A 62 2.99 2.09 15.59
CA GLY A 62 2.40 3.30 16.14
C GLY A 62 3.14 4.54 15.64
N CYS A 63 2.42 5.66 15.56
CA CYS A 63 3.01 6.95 15.21
C CYS A 63 4.24 7.26 16.11
N THR A 64 5.36 7.66 15.47
CA THR A 64 6.65 7.89 16.15
C THR A 64 6.85 9.34 16.60
N ASP A 65 6.00 10.28 16.16
CA ASP A 65 6.02 11.66 16.62
C ASP A 65 5.48 11.74 18.04
N SER A 66 6.38 11.91 19.01
CA SER A 66 6.03 11.96 20.43
C SER A 66 5.16 13.16 20.83
N THR A 67 5.01 14.15 19.95
CA THR A 67 4.13 15.31 20.18
C THR A 67 2.67 15.00 19.83
N LYS A 68 2.41 13.90 19.13
CA LYS A 68 1.09 13.46 18.68
C LYS A 68 0.55 12.34 19.59
N ASN A 69 -0.74 12.39 19.84
CA ASN A 69 -1.44 11.26 20.45
C ASN A 69 -1.77 10.25 19.34
N ARG A 70 -1.26 9.01 19.45
CA ARG A 70 -1.50 7.91 18.49
C ARG A 70 -2.97 7.63 18.24
N GLU A 71 -3.83 7.83 19.22
CA GLU A 71 -5.29 7.65 19.11
C GLU A 71 -5.99 8.78 18.36
N GLN A 72 -5.28 9.86 18.01
CA GLN A 72 -5.80 11.02 17.29
C GLN A 72 -5.23 11.16 15.87
N VAL A 73 -4.24 10.33 15.50
CA VAL A 73 -3.69 10.28 14.15
C VAL A 73 -4.27 9.10 13.38
N PRO A 74 -4.43 9.19 12.05
CA PRO A 74 -5.05 8.12 11.27
C PRO A 74 -4.26 6.81 11.29
N LEU A 75 -4.95 5.72 10.93
CA LEU A 75 -4.34 4.47 10.48
C LEU A 75 -4.17 4.52 8.96
N VAL A 76 -2.98 4.23 8.47
CA VAL A 76 -2.66 4.07 7.05
C VAL A 76 -2.24 2.62 6.83
N LEU A 77 -2.95 1.90 5.96
CA LEU A 77 -2.53 0.62 5.43
C LEU A 77 -1.65 0.85 4.20
N TRP A 78 -0.51 0.16 4.11
CA TRP A 78 0.34 0.11 2.93
C TRP A 78 0.28 -1.26 2.26
N LEU A 79 0.03 -1.25 0.94
CA LEU A 79 0.03 -2.43 0.08
C LEU A 79 1.06 -2.29 -1.05
N GLN A 80 2.11 -3.11 -0.99
CA GLN A 80 3.13 -3.19 -2.03
C GLN A 80 2.61 -3.94 -3.26
N GLY A 81 3.22 -3.68 -4.41
CA GLY A 81 2.84 -4.27 -5.67
C GLY A 81 3.55 -5.60 -6.02
N GLY A 82 3.94 -5.74 -7.24
CA GLY A 82 4.53 -6.92 -7.86
C GLY A 82 3.63 -7.51 -8.94
N PRO A 83 2.64 -8.39 -8.66
CA PRO A 83 2.23 -8.95 -7.36
C PRO A 83 3.27 -9.87 -6.73
N GLY A 84 3.28 -9.92 -5.40
CA GLY A 84 4.24 -10.72 -4.62
C GLY A 84 5.35 -9.89 -3.94
N GLY A 85 5.33 -8.56 -4.08
CA GLY A 85 6.19 -7.64 -3.35
C GLY A 85 5.75 -7.49 -1.89
N SER A 86 6.71 -7.57 -0.95
CA SER A 86 6.43 -7.54 0.48
C SER A 86 6.25 -6.13 1.01
N SER A 87 5.09 -5.85 1.59
CA SER A 87 4.84 -4.60 2.32
C SER A 87 5.70 -4.52 3.59
N THR A 88 5.79 -5.62 4.36
CA THR A 88 6.53 -5.65 5.63
C THR A 88 8.05 -5.64 5.45
N GLY A 89 8.54 -6.04 4.28
CA GLY A 89 9.96 -5.98 3.92
C GLY A 89 10.28 -4.73 3.11
N PHE A 90 9.87 -4.70 1.84
CA PHE A 90 10.26 -3.63 0.94
C PHE A 90 9.59 -2.29 1.31
N GLY A 91 8.26 -2.22 1.36
CA GLY A 91 7.54 -0.99 1.71
C GLY A 91 7.99 -0.42 3.06
N ASN A 92 8.26 -1.30 4.04
CA ASN A 92 8.75 -0.90 5.35
C ASN A 92 10.21 -0.39 5.30
N PHE A 93 11.17 -1.26 4.93
CA PHE A 93 12.60 -0.94 5.06
C PHE A 93 13.18 -0.13 3.89
N MET A 94 12.53 -0.12 2.74
CA MET A 94 13.03 0.61 1.56
C MET A 94 12.29 1.93 1.30
N GLU A 95 11.04 2.10 1.82
CA GLU A 95 10.22 3.25 1.45
C GLU A 95 9.71 4.09 2.63
N ILE A 96 8.74 3.60 3.42
CA ILE A 96 7.96 4.46 4.32
C ILE A 96 8.09 4.14 5.80
N GLY A 97 8.69 3.01 6.14
CA GLY A 97 8.79 2.57 7.53
C GLY A 97 9.79 3.39 8.37
N PRO A 98 9.84 3.15 9.68
CA PRO A 98 10.64 3.96 10.59
C PRO A 98 12.15 3.77 10.44
N LEU A 99 12.58 2.63 9.92
CA LEU A 99 13.99 2.28 9.74
C LEU A 99 14.29 1.97 8.29
N ASP A 100 15.53 2.23 7.85
CA ASP A 100 16.05 1.78 6.57
C ASP A 100 16.55 0.33 6.64
N ILE A 101 17.05 -0.20 5.51
CA ILE A 101 17.58 -1.55 5.39
C ILE A 101 18.81 -1.81 6.31
N ASN A 102 19.48 -0.75 6.77
CA ASN A 102 20.59 -0.82 7.71
C ASN A 102 20.13 -0.62 9.16
N LEU A 103 18.82 -0.66 9.40
CA LEU A 103 18.18 -0.41 10.69
C LEU A 103 18.47 0.99 11.26
N LYS A 104 18.75 1.97 10.41
CA LYS A 104 18.92 3.37 10.80
C LYS A 104 17.59 4.12 10.68
N PRO A 105 17.31 5.10 11.55
CA PRO A 105 16.10 5.92 11.47
C PRO A 105 15.97 6.61 10.11
N ARG A 106 14.75 6.54 9.53
CA ARG A 106 14.39 7.22 8.28
C ARG A 106 13.81 8.59 8.58
N ASN A 107 14.39 9.65 7.99
CA ASN A 107 13.93 11.02 8.20
C ASN A 107 12.55 11.31 7.58
N THR A 108 12.20 10.62 6.50
CA THR A 108 10.95 10.80 5.75
C THR A 108 9.94 9.68 6.03
N THR A 109 10.08 9.00 7.17
CA THR A 109 9.13 7.94 7.54
C THR A 109 7.71 8.47 7.69
N TRP A 110 6.74 7.72 7.18
CA TRP A 110 5.33 8.04 7.31
C TRP A 110 4.79 7.83 8.74
N THR A 111 5.53 7.11 9.58
CA THR A 111 5.18 6.98 11.01
C THR A 111 5.24 8.30 11.78
N GLN A 112 5.84 9.36 11.22
CA GLN A 112 5.75 10.72 11.78
C GLN A 112 4.33 11.32 11.66
N ALA A 113 3.52 10.86 10.74
CA ALA A 113 2.22 11.43 10.43
C ALA A 113 1.05 10.53 10.82
N ALA A 114 1.24 9.21 10.85
CA ALA A 114 0.17 8.23 11.01
C ALA A 114 0.65 6.98 11.75
N ASN A 115 -0.29 6.16 12.21
CA ASN A 115 -0.03 4.75 12.52
C ASN A 115 0.00 3.98 11.21
N ILE A 116 1.00 3.11 11.00
CA ILE A 116 1.19 2.42 9.72
C ILE A 116 0.98 0.92 9.90
N LEU A 117 0.09 0.35 9.09
CA LEU A 117 -0.15 -1.08 9.00
C LEU A 117 0.41 -1.59 7.68
N PHE A 118 1.39 -2.48 7.72
CA PHE A 118 1.87 -3.21 6.55
C PHE A 118 1.21 -4.58 6.50
N ILE A 119 0.73 -4.99 5.34
CA ILE A 119 0.21 -6.35 5.12
C ILE A 119 0.96 -6.97 3.96
N ASP A 120 1.56 -8.14 4.17
CA ASP A 120 2.13 -8.94 3.09
C ASP A 120 0.98 -9.57 2.29
N ASN A 121 0.67 -9.01 1.14
CA ASN A 121 -0.50 -9.30 0.32
C ASN A 121 -0.13 -9.43 -1.17
N PRO A 122 -0.70 -10.45 -1.86
CA PRO A 122 -1.61 -11.50 -1.42
C PRO A 122 -0.93 -12.63 -0.64
N VAL A 123 -1.69 -13.70 -0.28
CA VAL A 123 -1.11 -14.90 0.33
C VAL A 123 0.07 -15.43 -0.50
N GLY A 124 1.15 -15.85 0.17
CA GLY A 124 2.41 -16.23 -0.48
C GLY A 124 3.42 -15.08 -0.63
N THR A 125 3.04 -13.87 -0.26
CA THR A 125 3.92 -12.69 -0.31
C THR A 125 4.64 -12.49 1.02
N GLY A 126 5.93 -12.16 0.99
CA GLY A 126 6.71 -11.84 2.19
C GLY A 126 6.69 -12.97 3.22
N TYR A 127 6.15 -12.71 4.42
CA TYR A 127 5.89 -13.73 5.43
C TYR A 127 4.51 -14.38 5.31
N SER A 128 3.59 -13.84 4.53
CA SER A 128 2.34 -14.52 4.22
C SER A 128 2.61 -15.78 3.41
N TYR A 129 1.92 -16.88 3.71
CA TYR A 129 2.19 -18.15 3.06
C TYR A 129 0.93 -18.98 2.85
N VAL A 130 1.03 -19.96 1.96
CA VAL A 130 0.05 -21.02 1.77
C VAL A 130 0.67 -22.35 2.10
N ASP A 131 -0.13 -23.27 2.67
CA ASP A 131 0.28 -24.64 2.93
C ASP A 131 0.04 -25.55 1.69
N ASP A 132 -0.82 -25.10 0.76
CA ASP A 132 -1.19 -25.83 -0.45
C ASP A 132 -1.34 -24.89 -1.64
N ASP A 133 -0.89 -25.29 -2.82
CA ASP A 133 -0.92 -24.49 -4.05
C ASP A 133 -2.33 -24.06 -4.50
N SER A 134 -3.37 -24.77 -4.10
CA SER A 134 -4.77 -24.40 -4.36
C SER A 134 -5.24 -23.19 -3.56
N ALA A 135 -4.49 -22.80 -2.53
CA ALA A 135 -4.82 -21.66 -1.69
C ALA A 135 -4.28 -20.31 -2.21
N TYR A 136 -3.46 -20.29 -3.27
CA TYR A 136 -3.12 -19.03 -3.93
C TYR A 136 -4.35 -18.36 -4.54
N THR A 137 -4.39 -17.04 -4.47
CA THR A 137 -5.38 -16.24 -5.21
C THR A 137 -5.00 -16.13 -6.68
N THR A 138 -6.00 -15.97 -7.56
CA THR A 138 -5.82 -15.91 -9.03
C THR A 138 -6.31 -14.60 -9.64
N ASP A 139 -7.01 -13.78 -8.86
CA ASP A 139 -7.50 -12.46 -9.26
C ASP A 139 -7.61 -11.49 -8.06
N VAL A 140 -7.81 -10.22 -8.36
CA VAL A 140 -7.94 -9.18 -7.32
C VAL A 140 -9.23 -9.26 -6.50
N ALA A 141 -10.26 -9.94 -6.98
CA ALA A 141 -11.50 -10.12 -6.22
C ALA A 141 -11.32 -11.13 -5.08
N GLU A 142 -10.53 -12.20 -5.30
CA GLU A 142 -10.13 -13.12 -4.25
C GLU A 142 -9.21 -12.44 -3.24
N ILE A 143 -8.23 -11.67 -3.71
CA ILE A 143 -7.33 -10.87 -2.87
C ILE A 143 -8.12 -9.92 -1.96
N ALA A 144 -9.11 -9.22 -2.50
CA ALA A 144 -9.94 -8.29 -1.74
C ALA A 144 -10.72 -8.96 -0.61
N LYS A 145 -11.20 -10.19 -0.82
CA LYS A 145 -11.89 -11.00 0.22
C LYS A 145 -10.93 -11.42 1.33
N ASP A 146 -9.71 -11.84 0.98
CA ASP A 146 -8.69 -12.19 1.96
C ASP A 146 -8.29 -10.98 2.80
N LEU A 147 -8.08 -9.82 2.17
CA LEU A 147 -7.81 -8.54 2.87
C LEU A 147 -8.97 -8.14 3.79
N LEU A 148 -10.22 -8.30 3.36
CA LEU A 148 -11.38 -8.00 4.20
C LEU A 148 -11.44 -8.93 5.42
N SER A 149 -11.11 -10.21 5.25
CA SER A 149 -11.04 -11.20 6.33
C SER A 149 -9.96 -10.82 7.34
N LEU A 150 -8.73 -10.52 6.86
CA LEU A 150 -7.62 -10.08 7.71
C LEU A 150 -7.98 -8.80 8.45
N PHE A 151 -8.41 -7.75 7.73
CA PHE A 151 -8.67 -6.45 8.32
C PHE A 151 -9.82 -6.50 9.34
N SER A 152 -10.84 -7.31 9.08
CA SER A 152 -11.91 -7.55 10.06
C SER A 152 -11.40 -8.22 11.34
N ALA A 153 -10.48 -9.18 11.23
CA ALA A 153 -9.84 -9.82 12.39
C ALA A 153 -8.93 -8.82 13.13
N PHE A 154 -8.15 -8.01 12.40
CA PHE A 154 -7.32 -6.95 12.96
C PHE A 154 -8.17 -5.93 13.77
N LEU A 155 -9.28 -5.45 13.22
CA LEU A 155 -10.16 -4.50 13.91
C LEU A 155 -10.83 -5.09 15.16
N LYS A 156 -10.99 -6.41 15.27
CA LYS A 156 -11.51 -7.06 16.48
C LYS A 156 -10.47 -7.04 17.60
N THR A 157 -9.21 -7.26 17.29
CA THR A 157 -8.11 -7.24 18.28
C THR A 157 -7.64 -5.84 18.60
N HIS A 158 -7.71 -4.91 17.63
CA HIS A 158 -7.28 -3.52 17.72
C HIS A 158 -8.49 -2.57 17.57
N SER A 159 -9.50 -2.72 18.42
CA SER A 159 -10.79 -2.03 18.29
C SER A 159 -10.70 -0.49 18.37
N VAL A 160 -9.61 0.07 18.88
CA VAL A 160 -9.33 1.51 18.89
C VAL A 160 -9.36 2.09 17.47
N PHE A 161 -8.90 1.37 16.46
CA PHE A 161 -8.87 1.81 15.07
C PHE A 161 -10.25 1.85 14.39
N GLN A 162 -11.29 1.25 14.99
CA GLN A 162 -12.65 1.37 14.45
C GLN A 162 -13.18 2.81 14.45
N LYS A 163 -12.63 3.66 15.31
CA LYS A 163 -13.08 5.06 15.49
C LYS A 163 -12.12 6.08 14.88
N MET A 164 -11.00 5.64 14.36
CA MET A 164 -9.95 6.48 13.80
C MET A 164 -10.10 6.60 12.28
N PRO A 165 -9.70 7.74 11.68
CA PRO A 165 -9.63 7.84 10.23
C PRO A 165 -8.73 6.74 9.65
N PHE A 166 -9.20 6.05 8.62
CA PHE A 166 -8.49 4.97 7.96
C PHE A 166 -8.29 5.28 6.48
N TYR A 167 -7.07 5.07 6.00
CA TYR A 167 -6.66 5.24 4.61
C TYR A 167 -5.93 3.99 4.13
N ILE A 168 -6.00 3.73 2.81
CA ILE A 168 -5.20 2.69 2.15
C ILE A 168 -4.29 3.38 1.15
N PHE A 169 -2.98 3.21 1.28
CA PHE A 169 -1.98 3.65 0.31
C PHE A 169 -1.28 2.43 -0.29
N CYS A 170 -0.80 2.59 -1.49
CA CYS A 170 -0.21 1.46 -2.21
C CYS A 170 0.75 1.92 -3.29
N GLU A 171 1.40 0.95 -3.93
CA GLU A 171 2.26 1.15 -5.08
C GLU A 171 2.04 0.04 -6.11
N SER A 172 2.13 0.38 -7.42
CA SER A 172 2.19 -0.59 -8.51
C SER A 172 0.93 -1.48 -8.61
N TYR A 173 1.09 -2.80 -8.72
CA TYR A 173 -0.02 -3.76 -8.65
C TYR A 173 -0.84 -3.64 -7.35
N GLY A 174 -0.24 -3.06 -6.30
CA GLY A 174 -0.95 -2.66 -5.09
C GLY A 174 -2.17 -1.79 -5.35
N GLY A 175 -2.16 -0.99 -6.43
CA GLY A 175 -3.29 -0.17 -6.85
C GLY A 175 -4.53 -0.97 -7.25
N LYS A 176 -4.34 -2.05 -8.01
CA LYS A 176 -5.45 -2.98 -8.34
C LYS A 176 -6.02 -3.61 -7.08
N MET A 177 -5.14 -4.11 -6.20
CA MET A 177 -5.51 -4.74 -4.94
C MET A 177 -6.24 -3.74 -4.02
N THR A 178 -5.74 -2.51 -3.94
CA THR A 178 -6.34 -1.43 -3.16
C THR A 178 -7.72 -1.03 -3.69
N ALA A 179 -7.87 -0.88 -5.00
CA ALA A 179 -9.17 -0.53 -5.60
C ALA A 179 -10.23 -1.61 -5.30
N ALA A 180 -9.90 -2.88 -5.52
CA ALA A 180 -10.81 -4.00 -5.24
C ALA A 180 -11.11 -4.14 -3.74
N PHE A 181 -10.10 -4.01 -2.87
CA PHE A 181 -10.31 -4.07 -1.42
C PHE A 181 -11.14 -2.89 -0.90
N ALA A 182 -10.86 -1.66 -1.36
CA ALA A 182 -11.62 -0.48 -0.95
C ALA A 182 -13.10 -0.57 -1.34
N GLU A 183 -13.41 -1.17 -2.50
CA GLU A 183 -14.79 -1.43 -2.94
C GLU A 183 -15.51 -2.36 -1.97
N VAL A 184 -14.97 -3.57 -1.71
CA VAL A 184 -15.61 -4.53 -0.81
C VAL A 184 -15.65 -4.05 0.65
N LEU A 185 -14.64 -3.27 1.08
CA LEU A 185 -14.61 -2.65 2.40
C LEU A 185 -15.74 -1.62 2.55
N GLN A 186 -15.90 -0.72 1.57
CA GLN A 186 -16.96 0.29 1.62
C GLN A 186 -18.37 -0.36 1.56
N GLU A 187 -18.53 -1.42 0.79
CA GLU A 187 -19.77 -2.21 0.77
C GLU A 187 -20.03 -2.88 2.14
N ALA A 188 -19.00 -3.46 2.77
CA ALA A 188 -19.12 -4.06 4.10
C ALA A 188 -19.45 -3.02 5.19
N ILE A 189 -18.90 -1.80 5.09
CA ILE A 189 -19.24 -0.67 5.98
C ILE A 189 -20.71 -0.27 5.78
N ASN A 190 -21.15 -0.09 4.54
CA ASN A 190 -22.53 0.27 4.21
C ASN A 190 -23.55 -0.78 4.69
N ALA A 191 -23.16 -2.06 4.67
CA ALA A 191 -23.96 -3.17 5.18
C ALA A 191 -23.92 -3.33 6.71
N GLY A 192 -23.09 -2.55 7.42
CA GLY A 192 -22.91 -2.65 8.87
C GLY A 192 -22.08 -3.87 9.34
N ASN A 193 -21.39 -4.55 8.43
CA ASN A 193 -20.57 -5.74 8.72
C ASN A 193 -19.18 -5.37 9.27
N VAL A 194 -18.66 -4.18 8.91
CA VAL A 194 -17.37 -3.65 9.37
C VAL A 194 -17.58 -2.23 9.89
N SER A 195 -16.97 -1.95 11.04
CA SER A 195 -17.00 -0.59 11.63
C SER A 195 -15.59 0.00 11.54
N VAL A 196 -15.41 1.00 10.68
CA VAL A 196 -14.18 1.79 10.56
C VAL A 196 -14.52 3.13 9.88
N VAL A 197 -13.75 4.18 10.19
CA VAL A 197 -13.93 5.51 9.56
C VAL A 197 -13.08 5.57 8.30
N PHE A 198 -13.51 4.86 7.25
CA PHE A 198 -12.79 4.83 5.98
C PHE A 198 -12.88 6.18 5.26
N LYS A 199 -11.72 6.76 4.92
CA LYS A 199 -11.58 8.12 4.36
C LYS A 199 -11.18 8.14 2.90
N GLY A 200 -10.40 7.16 2.43
CA GLY A 200 -9.99 7.14 1.03
C GLY A 200 -8.77 6.28 0.74
N VAL A 201 -8.35 6.33 -0.51
CA VAL A 201 -7.21 5.59 -1.05
C VAL A 201 -6.16 6.53 -1.65
N GLY A 202 -4.88 6.13 -1.54
CA GLY A 202 -3.74 6.71 -2.24
C GLY A 202 -3.18 5.69 -3.24
N LEU A 203 -3.38 5.93 -4.53
CA LEU A 203 -2.97 5.05 -5.64
C LEU A 203 -1.65 5.57 -6.22
N GLY A 204 -0.53 5.07 -5.71
CA GLY A 204 0.82 5.45 -6.14
C GLY A 204 1.33 4.60 -7.28
N ASP A 205 1.78 5.22 -8.36
CA ASP A 205 2.39 4.53 -9.50
C ASP A 205 1.67 3.22 -9.82
N SER A 206 0.33 3.28 -9.80
CA SER A 206 -0.57 2.15 -9.64
C SER A 206 -0.93 1.49 -10.95
N TRP A 207 -0.84 0.16 -11.00
CA TRP A 207 -1.15 -0.67 -12.18
C TRP A 207 -2.66 -0.81 -12.40
N ILE A 208 -3.36 0.32 -12.63
CA ILE A 208 -4.83 0.36 -12.81
C ILE A 208 -5.26 -0.13 -14.19
N SER A 209 -4.51 0.23 -15.22
CA SER A 209 -4.75 -0.20 -16.60
C SER A 209 -3.43 -0.48 -17.32
N ALA A 210 -3.00 -1.71 -17.29
CA ALA A 210 -1.74 -2.17 -17.87
C ALA A 210 -1.55 -1.70 -19.33
N ILE A 211 -2.60 -1.82 -20.15
CA ILE A 211 -2.50 -1.51 -21.58
C ILE A 211 -2.28 -0.03 -21.85
N ASP A 212 -2.78 0.87 -20.97
CA ASP A 212 -2.54 2.30 -21.11
C ASP A 212 -1.08 2.65 -20.86
N TYR A 213 -0.39 1.94 -19.96
CA TYR A 213 1.05 2.10 -19.76
C TYR A 213 1.85 1.57 -20.95
N VAL A 214 1.59 0.34 -21.37
CA VAL A 214 2.29 -0.28 -22.52
C VAL A 214 2.20 0.60 -23.77
N ASN A 215 1.04 1.20 -24.02
CA ASN A 215 0.84 2.10 -25.17
C ASN A 215 1.61 3.42 -25.03
N MET A 216 1.94 3.85 -23.79
CA MET A 216 2.63 5.11 -23.52
C MET A 216 4.14 4.96 -23.30
N TRP A 217 4.70 3.75 -23.15
CA TRP A 217 6.15 3.56 -22.99
C TRP A 217 6.98 4.15 -24.12
N GLY A 218 6.66 3.80 -25.36
CA GLY A 218 7.36 4.36 -26.51
C GLY A 218 7.27 5.89 -26.60
N PRO A 219 6.07 6.49 -26.57
CA PRO A 219 5.90 7.93 -26.52
C PRO A 219 6.64 8.64 -25.37
N TYR A 220 6.66 8.04 -24.17
CA TYR A 220 7.37 8.56 -23.03
C TYR A 220 8.89 8.56 -23.25
N LEU A 221 9.47 7.44 -23.67
CA LEU A 221 10.89 7.29 -23.98
C LEU A 221 11.33 8.25 -25.09
N PHE A 222 10.50 8.43 -26.12
CA PHE A 222 10.77 9.39 -27.20
C PHE A 222 10.75 10.84 -26.69
N ALA A 223 9.76 11.20 -25.88
CA ALA A 223 9.66 12.55 -25.31
C ALA A 223 10.82 12.89 -24.34
N THR A 224 11.39 11.87 -23.70
CA THR A 224 12.56 12.00 -22.81
C THR A 224 13.89 11.78 -23.53
N SER A 225 13.89 11.62 -24.88
CA SER A 225 15.07 11.46 -25.74
C SER A 225 15.89 10.17 -25.49
N LEU A 226 15.26 9.14 -24.93
CA LEU A 226 15.91 7.83 -24.73
C LEU A 226 15.83 6.93 -25.99
N VAL A 227 14.90 7.21 -26.90
CA VAL A 227 14.77 6.47 -28.18
C VAL A 227 14.55 7.46 -29.33
N ASN A 228 14.94 7.03 -30.55
CA ASN A 228 14.70 7.76 -31.78
C ASN A 228 13.38 7.32 -32.46
N GLU A 229 13.02 7.93 -33.60
CA GLU A 229 11.77 7.65 -34.33
C GLU A 229 11.66 6.18 -34.82
N VAL A 230 12.78 5.55 -35.22
CA VAL A 230 12.80 4.16 -35.69
C VAL A 230 12.55 3.19 -34.52
N GLU A 231 13.19 3.46 -33.38
CA GLU A 231 13.02 2.70 -32.14
C GLU A 231 11.61 2.87 -31.57
N LEU A 232 11.08 4.10 -31.56
CA LEU A 232 9.69 4.37 -31.20
C LEU A 232 8.71 3.54 -32.03
N ALA A 233 8.88 3.52 -33.37
CA ALA A 233 8.02 2.73 -34.26
C ALA A 233 8.11 1.22 -33.95
N ARG A 234 9.29 0.72 -33.59
CA ARG A 234 9.49 -0.66 -33.17
C ARG A 234 8.77 -0.99 -31.88
N ILE A 235 8.91 -0.15 -30.83
CA ILE A 235 8.20 -0.32 -29.56
C ILE A 235 6.69 -0.31 -29.76
N GLN A 236 6.17 0.68 -30.51
CA GLN A 236 4.74 0.78 -30.82
C GLN A 236 4.17 -0.43 -31.54
N ASN A 237 4.97 -1.12 -32.38
CA ASN A 237 4.53 -2.35 -33.00
C ASN A 237 4.26 -3.48 -32.00
N TYR A 238 5.10 -3.61 -30.94
CA TYR A 238 4.89 -4.58 -29.87
C TYR A 238 3.72 -4.17 -28.97
N SER A 239 3.60 -2.88 -28.62
CA SER A 239 2.47 -2.35 -27.85
C SER A 239 1.13 -2.64 -28.53
N LYS A 240 1.04 -2.46 -29.85
CA LYS A 240 -0.17 -2.80 -30.63
C LYS A 240 -0.52 -4.28 -30.61
N GLN A 241 0.47 -5.18 -30.61
CA GLN A 241 0.22 -6.62 -30.49
C GLN A 241 -0.31 -6.95 -29.09
N THR A 242 0.28 -6.35 -28.05
CA THR A 242 -0.18 -6.49 -26.66
C THR A 242 -1.63 -5.99 -26.50
N GLU A 243 -1.95 -4.83 -27.10
CA GLU A 243 -3.30 -4.26 -27.11
C GLU A 243 -4.30 -5.14 -27.88
N ALA A 244 -3.89 -5.72 -29.01
CA ALA A 244 -4.76 -6.62 -29.78
C ALA A 244 -5.12 -7.88 -28.96
N ALA A 245 -4.17 -8.49 -28.26
CA ALA A 245 -4.43 -9.62 -27.35
C ALA A 245 -5.36 -9.20 -26.19
N PHE A 246 -5.11 -8.04 -25.58
CA PHE A 246 -5.96 -7.47 -24.53
C PHE A 246 -7.40 -7.29 -25.03
N ASN A 247 -7.60 -6.64 -26.17
CA ASN A 247 -8.93 -6.35 -26.73
C ASN A 247 -9.69 -7.64 -27.13
N ASN A 248 -8.98 -8.72 -27.45
CA ASN A 248 -9.57 -10.03 -27.71
C ASN A 248 -9.90 -10.82 -26.40
N GLY A 249 -9.58 -10.28 -25.23
CA GLY A 249 -9.77 -10.95 -23.94
C GLY A 249 -8.73 -12.05 -23.66
N ASP A 250 -7.70 -12.18 -24.50
CA ASP A 250 -6.58 -13.12 -24.29
C ASP A 250 -5.52 -12.49 -23.37
N TYR A 251 -5.88 -12.39 -22.09
CA TYR A 251 -5.04 -11.74 -21.08
C TYR A 251 -3.74 -12.49 -20.82
N ALA A 252 -3.73 -13.81 -20.93
CA ALA A 252 -2.51 -14.60 -20.81
C ALA A 252 -1.50 -14.24 -21.92
N ARG A 253 -1.97 -14.18 -23.16
CA ARG A 253 -1.14 -13.74 -24.30
C ARG A 253 -0.73 -12.27 -24.16
N SER A 254 -1.64 -11.42 -23.67
CA SER A 254 -1.33 -10.02 -23.44
C SER A 254 -0.21 -9.85 -22.40
N THR A 255 -0.18 -10.64 -21.31
CA THR A 255 0.89 -10.65 -20.31
C THR A 255 2.22 -11.11 -20.92
N GLU A 256 2.20 -12.13 -21.78
CA GLU A 256 3.40 -12.57 -22.49
C GLU A 256 3.96 -11.48 -23.41
N LEU A 257 3.08 -10.81 -24.18
CA LEU A 257 3.47 -9.73 -25.09
C LEU A 257 3.91 -8.46 -24.34
N TRP A 258 3.35 -8.20 -23.17
CA TRP A 258 3.82 -7.17 -22.25
C TRP A 258 5.31 -7.41 -21.91
N SER A 259 5.68 -8.61 -21.45
CA SER A 259 7.07 -8.95 -21.16
C SER A 259 7.99 -8.83 -22.39
N GLN A 260 7.53 -9.27 -23.57
CA GLN A 260 8.29 -9.08 -24.81
C GLN A 260 8.46 -7.60 -25.18
N THR A 261 7.51 -6.75 -24.84
CA THR A 261 7.63 -5.30 -25.07
C THR A 261 8.70 -4.70 -24.15
N GLU A 262 8.78 -5.16 -22.90
CA GLU A 262 9.86 -4.78 -21.97
C GLU A 262 11.22 -5.21 -22.53
N ASP A 263 11.38 -6.49 -22.93
CA ASP A 263 12.64 -7.00 -23.50
C ASP A 263 13.12 -6.16 -24.71
N VAL A 264 12.18 -5.71 -25.56
CA VAL A 264 12.51 -4.87 -26.73
C VAL A 264 12.96 -3.47 -26.29
N ILE A 265 12.31 -2.86 -25.31
CA ILE A 265 12.70 -1.54 -24.79
C ILE A 265 14.10 -1.61 -24.20
N GLU A 266 14.37 -2.61 -23.38
CA GLU A 266 15.67 -2.80 -22.74
C GLU A 266 16.79 -2.96 -23.77
N ALA A 267 16.56 -3.79 -24.78
CA ALA A 267 17.53 -3.97 -25.87
C ALA A 267 17.78 -2.70 -26.70
N LEU A 268 16.85 -1.74 -26.72
CA LEU A 268 16.97 -0.47 -27.44
C LEU A 268 17.56 0.66 -26.60
N THR A 269 17.52 0.54 -25.28
CA THR A 269 17.89 1.59 -24.35
C THR A 269 19.11 1.24 -23.49
N ASP A 270 19.82 0.17 -23.83
CA ASP A 270 20.95 -0.35 -23.03
C ASP A 270 20.55 -0.62 -21.58
N ASP A 271 19.45 -1.38 -21.41
CA ASP A 271 18.90 -1.82 -20.12
C ASP A 271 18.46 -0.69 -19.19
N VAL A 272 17.77 0.35 -19.73
CA VAL A 272 17.16 1.39 -18.90
C VAL A 272 16.29 0.76 -17.79
N ASP A 273 16.39 1.31 -16.57
CA ASP A 273 15.58 0.87 -15.47
C ASP A 273 14.11 1.33 -15.62
N PHE A 274 13.18 0.39 -15.77
CA PHE A 274 11.74 0.67 -15.86
C PHE A 274 11.17 1.41 -14.64
N TYR A 275 11.83 1.30 -13.49
CA TYR A 275 11.38 1.95 -12.25
C TYR A 275 11.96 3.36 -12.04
N ASN A 276 13.02 3.72 -12.78
CA ASN A 276 13.55 5.08 -12.80
C ASN A 276 14.48 5.25 -14.02
N ILE A 277 14.01 5.95 -15.04
CA ILE A 277 14.71 6.13 -16.32
C ILE A 277 16.09 6.79 -16.24
N LEU A 278 16.48 7.34 -15.10
CA LEU A 278 17.82 7.86 -14.86
C LEU A 278 18.81 6.79 -14.40
N ARG A 279 18.37 5.55 -14.29
CA ARG A 279 19.18 4.40 -13.86
C ARG A 279 19.24 3.36 -14.97
N HIS A 280 20.30 2.55 -14.93
CA HIS A 280 20.41 1.34 -15.73
C HIS A 280 20.39 0.13 -14.79
N ASN A 281 20.00 -1.03 -15.32
CA ASN A 281 20.07 -2.27 -14.56
C ASN A 281 21.55 -2.71 -14.51
N ASP A 282 22.15 -2.64 -13.34
CA ASP A 282 23.53 -3.12 -13.13
C ASP A 282 23.60 -4.65 -13.26
N ASP A 283 24.62 -5.18 -13.90
CA ASP A 283 24.85 -6.61 -14.12
C ASP A 283 24.92 -7.44 -12.81
N GLU A 284 25.21 -6.83 -11.67
CA GLU A 284 25.26 -7.51 -10.38
C GLU A 284 23.89 -8.01 -9.89
N VAL A 285 22.80 -7.39 -10.31
CA VAL A 285 21.43 -7.81 -9.93
C VAL A 285 20.91 -8.91 -10.87
N THR A 286 21.37 -8.94 -12.12
CA THR A 286 20.95 -9.90 -13.14
C THR A 286 21.59 -11.28 -13.04
N SER A 287 22.70 -11.42 -12.30
CA SER A 287 23.43 -12.68 -12.15
C SER A 287 22.75 -13.70 -11.21
N LEU A 288 21.75 -13.29 -10.43
CA LEU A 288 21.01 -14.18 -9.55
C LEU A 288 19.77 -14.74 -10.26
N GLN A 289 20.00 -15.76 -11.10
CA GLN A 289 19.02 -16.65 -11.72
C GLN A 289 17.93 -15.95 -12.51
N SER A 290 18.16 -15.82 -13.80
CA SER A 290 17.14 -15.56 -14.83
C SER A 290 16.07 -16.67 -14.85
N GLY A 291 15.17 -16.65 -13.90
CA GLY A 291 13.89 -17.33 -14.03
C GLY A 291 13.09 -16.56 -15.07
N ARG A 292 13.05 -17.05 -16.30
CA ARG A 292 12.17 -16.50 -17.34
C ARG A 292 10.77 -16.33 -16.76
N GLY A 293 10.26 -15.08 -16.66
CA GLY A 293 8.88 -14.79 -16.29
C GLY A 293 8.64 -14.08 -14.96
N LEU A 294 9.67 -13.74 -14.16
CA LEU A 294 9.48 -12.90 -12.98
C LEU A 294 9.71 -11.44 -13.34
N PRO A 295 8.78 -10.53 -13.02
CA PRO A 295 9.03 -9.10 -13.14
C PRO A 295 10.32 -8.71 -12.42
N ARG A 296 11.10 -7.83 -13.00
CA ARG A 296 12.38 -7.37 -12.41
C ARG A 296 12.20 -6.72 -11.05
N ILE A 297 11.01 -6.17 -10.78
CA ILE A 297 10.68 -5.66 -9.46
C ILE A 297 10.80 -6.75 -8.38
N LEU A 298 10.35 -7.97 -8.64
CA LEU A 298 10.49 -9.08 -7.71
C LEU A 298 11.94 -9.53 -7.53
N GLN A 299 12.78 -9.36 -8.55
CA GLN A 299 14.23 -9.57 -8.42
C GLN A 299 14.86 -8.52 -7.50
N ARG A 300 14.41 -7.26 -7.57
CA ARG A 300 14.82 -6.19 -6.63
C ARG A 300 14.28 -6.40 -5.22
N TYR A 301 13.04 -6.88 -5.06
CA TYR A 301 12.48 -7.22 -3.74
C TYR A 301 13.25 -8.34 -3.06
N ASN A 302 13.88 -9.21 -3.81
CA ASN A 302 14.77 -10.26 -3.31
C ASN A 302 16.24 -9.80 -3.25
N ALA A 303 16.52 -8.48 -3.21
CA ALA A 303 17.86 -7.98 -3.00
C ALA A 303 18.50 -8.69 -1.81
N GLN A 304 19.69 -9.23 -2.03
CA GLN A 304 20.36 -10.12 -1.07
C GLN A 304 20.39 -9.55 0.35
N SER A 305 20.61 -8.23 0.48
CA SER A 305 20.63 -7.52 1.76
C SER A 305 19.27 -7.50 2.46
N LEU A 306 18.15 -7.27 1.73
CA LEU A 306 16.80 -7.28 2.30
C LEU A 306 16.39 -8.71 2.68
N SER A 307 16.67 -9.69 1.83
CA SER A 307 16.39 -11.11 2.13
C SER A 307 17.16 -11.59 3.36
N GLN A 308 18.43 -11.19 3.51
CA GLN A 308 19.22 -11.51 4.69
C GLN A 308 18.67 -10.83 5.95
N LEU A 309 18.26 -9.57 5.86
CA LEU A 309 17.64 -8.85 6.96
C LEU A 309 16.34 -9.55 7.41
N MET A 310 15.44 -9.81 6.45
CA MET A 310 14.12 -10.37 6.75
C MET A 310 14.22 -11.85 7.21
N ASN A 311 15.02 -12.69 6.59
CA ASN A 311 15.19 -14.09 7.00
C ASN A 311 16.15 -14.28 8.20
N GLY A 312 16.82 -13.24 8.65
CA GLY A 312 17.73 -13.25 9.79
C GLY A 312 17.17 -12.51 11.01
N PRO A 313 17.68 -11.30 11.33
CA PRO A 313 17.35 -10.63 12.58
C PRO A 313 15.86 -10.24 12.69
N ILE A 314 15.20 -9.91 11.60
CA ILE A 314 13.76 -9.56 11.64
C ILE A 314 12.91 -10.81 11.90
N LYS A 315 13.20 -11.92 11.22
CA LYS A 315 12.52 -13.20 11.49
C LYS A 315 12.61 -13.60 12.96
N GLN A 316 13.81 -13.44 13.56
CA GLN A 316 14.03 -13.73 14.97
C GLN A 316 13.25 -12.78 15.88
N LYS A 317 13.31 -11.46 15.63
CA LYS A 317 12.58 -10.44 16.37
C LYS A 317 11.07 -10.70 16.40
N LEU A 318 10.50 -11.07 15.25
CA LEU A 318 9.06 -11.25 15.07
C LEU A 318 8.58 -12.67 15.42
N HIS A 319 9.48 -13.55 15.86
CA HIS A 319 9.19 -14.96 16.16
C HIS A 319 8.45 -15.68 15.02
N ILE A 320 8.85 -15.39 13.77
CA ILE A 320 8.26 -16.02 12.58
C ILE A 320 8.57 -17.53 12.59
N PRO A 321 7.58 -18.42 12.34
CA PRO A 321 7.78 -19.86 12.34
C PRO A 321 8.90 -20.30 11.39
N ASP A 322 9.66 -21.32 11.77
CA ASP A 322 10.82 -21.80 11.00
C ASP A 322 10.47 -22.21 9.57
N LYS A 323 9.28 -22.79 9.37
CA LYS A 323 8.76 -23.19 8.04
C LYS A 323 8.55 -22.00 7.08
N VAL A 324 8.38 -20.79 7.58
CA VAL A 324 8.14 -19.60 6.78
C VAL A 324 9.47 -18.97 6.37
N VAL A 325 9.72 -18.91 5.07
CA VAL A 325 10.88 -18.24 4.48
C VAL A 325 10.40 -17.02 3.72
N TRP A 326 10.83 -15.83 4.16
CA TRP A 326 10.41 -14.58 3.56
C TRP A 326 10.72 -14.55 2.06
N GLY A 327 9.68 -14.23 1.26
CA GLY A 327 9.77 -14.07 -0.18
C GLY A 327 9.85 -15.37 -1.00
N SER A 328 9.90 -16.55 -0.37
CA SER A 328 10.09 -17.83 -1.09
C SER A 328 8.95 -18.20 -2.06
N GLN A 329 7.75 -17.69 -1.81
CA GLN A 329 6.57 -17.98 -2.62
C GLN A 329 6.20 -16.84 -3.62
N ALA A 330 6.92 -15.72 -3.63
CA ALA A 330 6.60 -14.53 -4.42
C ALA A 330 6.50 -14.81 -5.93
N GLY A 331 7.38 -15.65 -6.47
CA GLY A 331 7.33 -16.06 -7.87
C GLY A 331 6.07 -16.83 -8.23
N LYS A 332 5.59 -17.67 -7.32
CA LYS A 332 4.35 -18.41 -7.50
C LYS A 332 3.13 -17.48 -7.43
N VAL A 333 3.17 -16.48 -6.57
CA VAL A 333 2.13 -15.43 -6.52
C VAL A 333 2.01 -14.74 -7.88
N PHE A 334 3.12 -14.31 -8.48
CA PHE A 334 3.09 -13.68 -9.80
C PHE A 334 2.53 -14.61 -10.88
N GLU A 335 3.00 -15.87 -10.92
CA GLU A 335 2.51 -16.90 -11.85
C GLU A 335 0.98 -17.05 -11.78
N LYS A 336 0.44 -17.15 -10.56
CA LYS A 336 -1.00 -17.33 -10.33
C LYS A 336 -1.84 -16.12 -10.73
N GLN A 337 -1.29 -14.92 -10.61
CA GLN A 337 -1.94 -13.67 -11.00
C GLN A 337 -1.76 -13.32 -12.50
N GLY A 338 -0.99 -14.10 -13.26
CA GLY A 338 -0.58 -13.77 -14.63
C GLY A 338 -1.74 -13.48 -15.59
N VAL A 339 -2.90 -14.13 -15.43
CA VAL A 339 -4.10 -13.84 -16.24
C VAL A 339 -4.77 -12.54 -15.80
N ASP A 340 -4.76 -12.24 -14.50
CA ASP A 340 -5.36 -11.00 -13.96
C ASP A 340 -4.47 -9.78 -14.22
N PHE A 341 -3.18 -9.98 -14.40
CA PHE A 341 -2.17 -8.92 -14.44
C PHE A 341 -2.50 -7.82 -15.45
N MET A 342 -2.92 -8.17 -16.67
CA MET A 342 -3.27 -7.21 -17.73
C MET A 342 -4.70 -6.65 -17.63
N LYS A 343 -5.63 -7.27 -16.87
CA LYS A 343 -7.00 -6.74 -16.72
C LYS A 343 -6.97 -5.38 -16.04
N ASP A 344 -7.80 -4.45 -16.50
CA ASP A 344 -7.93 -3.15 -15.87
C ASP A 344 -8.95 -3.14 -14.71
N VAL A 345 -8.84 -2.13 -13.84
CA VAL A 345 -9.78 -1.87 -12.74
C VAL A 345 -10.29 -0.42 -12.76
N ILE A 346 -10.34 0.20 -13.94
CA ILE A 346 -10.84 1.58 -14.13
C ILE A 346 -12.30 1.68 -13.63
N GLY A 347 -13.12 0.67 -13.93
CA GLY A 347 -14.52 0.61 -13.47
C GLY A 347 -14.65 0.56 -11.95
N THR A 348 -13.71 -0.08 -11.26
CA THR A 348 -13.68 -0.09 -9.79
C THR A 348 -13.32 1.28 -9.22
N VAL A 349 -12.37 1.99 -9.83
CA VAL A 349 -12.05 3.38 -9.44
C VAL A 349 -13.26 4.30 -9.66
N ASP A 350 -13.98 4.18 -10.77
CA ASP A 350 -15.23 4.90 -11.02
C ASP A 350 -16.29 4.63 -9.93
N LYS A 351 -16.41 3.36 -9.51
CA LYS A 351 -17.36 2.96 -8.47
C LYS A 351 -16.97 3.59 -7.12
N LEU A 352 -15.69 3.58 -6.75
CA LEU A 352 -15.19 4.22 -5.53
C LEU A 352 -15.54 5.73 -5.52
N LEU A 353 -15.25 6.43 -6.62
CA LEU A 353 -15.57 7.85 -6.76
C LEU A 353 -17.09 8.10 -6.63
N SER A 354 -17.92 7.23 -7.22
CA SER A 354 -19.38 7.32 -7.15
C SER A 354 -19.94 7.03 -5.76
N MET A 355 -19.24 6.18 -4.96
CA MET A 355 -19.57 5.90 -3.56
C MET A 355 -19.11 7.03 -2.61
N GLY A 356 -18.45 8.07 -3.13
CA GLY A 356 -17.94 9.19 -2.34
C GLY A 356 -16.62 8.92 -1.63
N VAL A 357 -15.93 7.83 -1.95
CA VAL A 357 -14.58 7.53 -1.44
C VAL A 357 -13.60 8.52 -2.04
N ASN A 358 -12.71 9.09 -1.23
CA ASN A 358 -11.64 9.95 -1.74
C ASN A 358 -10.59 9.09 -2.45
N VAL A 359 -10.28 9.45 -3.69
CA VAL A 359 -9.24 8.81 -4.50
C VAL A 359 -8.13 9.82 -4.77
N THR A 360 -6.96 9.56 -4.21
CA THR A 360 -5.74 10.31 -4.50
C THR A 360 -4.84 9.45 -5.38
N VAL A 361 -4.57 9.91 -6.60
CA VAL A 361 -3.57 9.31 -7.49
C VAL A 361 -2.26 10.06 -7.30
N TYR A 362 -1.13 9.37 -7.29
CA TYR A 362 0.19 10.01 -7.34
C TYR A 362 1.15 9.20 -8.20
N ASN A 363 2.07 9.88 -8.89
CA ASN A 363 2.96 9.25 -9.85
C ASN A 363 4.33 9.94 -9.87
N GLY A 364 5.37 9.15 -9.91
CA GLY A 364 6.74 9.62 -10.14
C GLY A 364 6.97 10.03 -11.59
N GLN A 365 7.65 11.16 -11.79
CA GLN A 365 7.94 11.69 -13.13
C GLN A 365 8.84 10.75 -13.95
N LEU A 366 9.74 10.03 -13.29
CA LEU A 366 10.79 9.19 -13.88
C LEU A 366 10.40 7.72 -13.97
N ASP A 367 9.17 7.39 -13.59
CA ASP A 367 8.59 6.05 -13.70
C ASP A 367 8.27 5.74 -15.17
N LEU A 368 8.83 4.66 -15.69
CA LEU A 368 8.49 4.14 -17.03
C LEU A 368 7.39 3.10 -16.95
N ILE A 369 7.46 2.17 -16.00
CA ILE A 369 6.52 1.03 -15.95
C ILE A 369 5.08 1.50 -15.75
N CYS A 370 4.84 2.44 -14.82
CA CYS A 370 3.57 3.13 -14.63
C CYS A 370 3.69 4.62 -15.00
N CYS A 371 4.19 4.90 -16.22
CA CYS A 371 4.51 6.27 -16.62
C CYS A 371 3.30 7.21 -16.48
N THR A 372 3.59 8.47 -16.15
CA THR A 372 2.57 9.50 -15.90
C THR A 372 1.58 9.66 -17.07
N GLN A 373 2.04 9.50 -18.32
CA GLN A 373 1.17 9.57 -19.51
C GLN A 373 0.16 8.43 -19.54
N GLY A 374 0.54 7.20 -19.15
CA GLY A 374 -0.35 6.07 -19.01
C GLY A 374 -1.36 6.28 -17.87
N THR A 375 -0.90 6.86 -16.74
CA THR A 375 -1.79 7.26 -15.65
C THR A 375 -2.84 8.27 -16.12
N VAL A 376 -2.47 9.30 -16.87
CA VAL A 376 -3.43 10.26 -17.46
C VAL A 376 -4.36 9.55 -18.43
N ALA A 377 -3.85 8.61 -19.25
CA ALA A 377 -4.64 7.90 -20.26
C ALA A 377 -5.77 7.06 -19.64
N TRP A 378 -5.50 6.31 -18.56
CA TRP A 378 -6.57 5.57 -17.88
C TRP A 378 -7.51 6.49 -17.09
N MET A 379 -7.01 7.57 -16.48
CA MET A 379 -7.86 8.56 -15.80
C MET A 379 -8.84 9.23 -16.77
N ASP A 380 -8.44 9.46 -18.02
CA ASP A 380 -9.29 10.03 -19.06
C ASP A 380 -10.44 9.11 -19.49
N LYS A 381 -10.38 7.84 -19.19
CA LYS A 381 -11.42 6.82 -19.41
C LYS A 381 -12.44 6.73 -18.28
N LEU A 382 -12.23 7.43 -17.15
CA LEU A 382 -13.17 7.46 -16.05
C LEU A 382 -14.53 8.02 -16.50
N LYS A 383 -15.61 7.37 -16.07
CA LYS A 383 -16.99 7.77 -16.34
C LYS A 383 -17.58 8.64 -15.23
N TRP A 384 -16.79 8.90 -14.20
CA TRP A 384 -17.19 9.73 -13.08
C TRP A 384 -17.58 11.14 -13.55
N THR A 385 -18.77 11.63 -13.13
CA THR A 385 -19.35 12.90 -13.61
C THR A 385 -18.51 14.15 -13.27
N GLY A 386 -17.61 14.05 -12.32
CA GLY A 386 -16.68 15.13 -11.92
C GLY A 386 -15.47 15.28 -12.83
N LEU A 387 -15.16 14.30 -13.72
CA LEU A 387 -13.96 14.31 -14.54
C LEU A 387 -13.75 15.58 -15.36
N PRO A 388 -14.74 16.15 -16.06
CA PRO A 388 -14.53 17.40 -16.82
C PRO A 388 -14.09 18.57 -15.92
N SER A 389 -14.68 18.67 -14.73
CA SER A 389 -14.31 19.72 -13.76
C SER A 389 -12.94 19.46 -13.13
N PHE A 390 -12.57 18.20 -12.89
CA PHE A 390 -11.25 17.83 -12.47
C PHE A 390 -10.20 18.24 -13.52
N LYS A 391 -10.43 17.91 -14.79
CA LYS A 391 -9.52 18.29 -15.92
C LYS A 391 -9.37 19.80 -16.08
N ALA A 392 -10.41 20.58 -15.76
CA ALA A 392 -10.38 22.04 -15.80
C ALA A 392 -9.80 22.70 -14.53
N ALA A 393 -9.61 21.93 -13.45
CA ALA A 393 -9.10 22.46 -12.19
C ALA A 393 -7.62 22.91 -12.32
N LYS A 394 -7.27 23.93 -11.55
CA LYS A 394 -5.91 24.49 -11.58
C LYS A 394 -4.89 23.49 -11.00
N LYS A 395 -3.80 23.28 -11.73
CA LYS A 395 -2.61 22.58 -11.23
C LYS A 395 -1.81 23.50 -10.30
N ILE A 396 -1.53 23.06 -9.07
CA ILE A 396 -0.88 23.84 -8.00
C ILE A 396 0.46 23.20 -7.66
N PRO A 397 1.56 23.97 -7.51
CA PRO A 397 2.85 23.41 -7.10
C PRO A 397 2.80 22.90 -5.66
N VAL A 398 3.53 21.81 -5.41
CA VAL A 398 3.78 21.23 -4.08
C VAL A 398 5.21 21.56 -3.69
N TYR A 399 5.37 22.14 -2.52
CA TYR A 399 6.67 22.43 -1.93
C TYR A 399 6.85 21.55 -0.71
N PRO A 400 7.92 20.74 -0.62
CA PRO A 400 8.22 19.97 0.58
C PRO A 400 8.56 20.91 1.75
N ASP A 401 8.09 20.56 2.96
CA ASP A 401 8.22 21.43 4.15
C ASP A 401 9.61 21.40 4.81
N THR A 402 10.55 20.60 4.30
CA THR A 402 11.81 20.31 4.99
C THR A 402 12.86 21.41 4.93
N ASP A 403 12.75 22.39 4.02
CA ASP A 403 13.66 23.55 3.97
C ASP A 403 12.88 24.83 3.67
N HIS A 404 12.42 25.51 4.70
CA HIS A 404 11.75 26.82 4.59
C HIS A 404 12.59 27.91 3.90
N THR A 405 13.88 27.68 3.65
CA THR A 405 14.81 28.64 3.03
C THR A 405 14.96 28.45 1.52
N LYS A 406 14.68 27.22 1.00
CA LYS A 406 14.81 26.88 -0.42
C LYS A 406 13.47 26.37 -0.96
N LYS A 407 12.69 27.24 -1.60
CA LYS A 407 11.46 26.84 -2.30
C LYS A 407 11.84 26.13 -3.60
N HIS A 408 11.99 24.81 -3.56
CA HIS A 408 12.02 23.99 -4.76
C HIS A 408 10.67 23.27 -4.94
N THR A 409 10.25 23.14 -6.18
CA THR A 409 9.00 22.45 -6.51
C THR A 409 9.24 20.94 -6.43
N GLY A 410 8.64 20.27 -5.46
CA GLY A 410 8.69 18.81 -5.32
C GLY A 410 7.69 18.10 -6.22
N GLY A 411 6.64 18.81 -6.66
CA GLY A 411 5.60 18.24 -7.50
C GLY A 411 4.51 19.24 -7.83
N PHE A 412 3.46 18.75 -8.44
CA PHE A 412 2.22 19.48 -8.70
C PHE A 412 1.02 18.65 -8.25
N TYR A 413 -0.05 19.34 -7.90
CA TYR A 413 -1.29 18.67 -7.54
C TYR A 413 -2.49 19.36 -8.18
N GLN A 414 -3.49 18.57 -8.52
CA GLN A 414 -4.78 18.99 -9.08
C GLN A 414 -5.88 18.20 -8.40
N ALA A 415 -6.98 18.85 -8.00
CA ALA A 415 -8.06 18.17 -7.32
C ALA A 415 -9.42 18.78 -7.67
N TYR A 416 -10.43 17.93 -7.65
CA TYR A 416 -11.84 18.33 -7.70
C TYR A 416 -12.69 17.31 -6.94
N LYS A 417 -13.46 17.77 -5.96
CA LYS A 417 -14.23 16.92 -5.05
C LYS A 417 -13.36 15.82 -4.43
N ASN A 418 -13.73 14.56 -4.64
CA ASN A 418 -13.07 13.39 -4.09
C ASN A 418 -12.04 12.74 -5.02
N LEU A 419 -11.57 13.43 -6.07
CA LEU A 419 -10.46 13.00 -6.92
C LEU A 419 -9.31 14.01 -6.84
N ALA A 420 -8.11 13.53 -6.54
CA ALA A 420 -6.88 14.31 -6.59
C ALA A 420 -5.79 13.57 -7.39
N PHE A 421 -4.90 14.30 -8.05
CA PHE A 421 -3.72 13.75 -8.69
C PHE A 421 -2.48 14.57 -8.33
N TYR A 422 -1.41 13.89 -7.90
CA TYR A 422 -0.08 14.44 -7.60
C TYR A 422 0.93 13.95 -8.62
N TRP A 423 1.61 14.87 -9.29
CA TRP A 423 2.78 14.62 -10.15
C TRP A 423 4.02 14.88 -9.32
N ILE A 424 4.77 13.85 -8.95
CA ILE A 424 5.96 13.97 -8.10
C ILE A 424 7.20 14.05 -8.98
N LEU A 425 7.93 15.14 -8.85
CA LEU A 425 9.17 15.38 -9.62
C LEU A 425 10.34 14.62 -8.97
N ASN A 426 11.36 14.31 -9.77
CA ASN A 426 12.58 13.64 -9.32
C ASN A 426 12.33 12.29 -8.62
N ALA A 427 11.24 11.65 -8.91
CA ALA A 427 10.90 10.31 -8.40
C ALA A 427 10.60 9.38 -9.56
N GLY A 428 11.05 8.15 -9.46
CA GLY A 428 10.61 7.02 -10.26
C GLY A 428 9.41 6.34 -9.64
N HIS A 429 9.32 5.03 -9.80
CA HIS A 429 8.22 4.18 -9.34
C HIS A 429 8.05 4.18 -7.82
N MET A 430 9.16 4.08 -7.08
CA MET A 430 9.17 4.10 -5.62
C MET A 430 9.23 5.54 -5.13
N VAL A 431 8.12 6.27 -5.27
CA VAL A 431 8.03 7.71 -4.93
C VAL A 431 8.51 8.03 -3.52
N PRO A 432 8.13 7.28 -2.46
CA PRO A 432 8.59 7.58 -1.10
C PRO A 432 10.10 7.37 -0.91
N ALA A 433 10.71 6.44 -1.66
CA ALA A 433 12.15 6.20 -1.62
C ALA A 433 12.94 7.28 -2.37
N ASP A 434 12.46 7.70 -3.55
CA ASP A 434 13.17 8.62 -4.43
C ASP A 434 12.96 10.09 -4.03
N ASN A 435 11.76 10.49 -3.57
CA ASN A 435 11.44 11.85 -3.12
C ASN A 435 10.60 11.83 -1.85
N GLY A 436 11.18 11.34 -0.76
CA GLY A 436 10.51 11.11 0.52
C GLY A 436 9.90 12.37 1.14
N ASP A 437 10.55 13.53 1.00
CA ASP A 437 10.05 14.80 1.56
C ASP A 437 8.74 15.23 0.88
N THR A 438 8.67 15.13 -0.45
CA THR A 438 7.44 15.43 -1.19
C THR A 438 6.35 14.39 -0.93
N ALA A 439 6.72 13.11 -0.84
CA ALA A 439 5.81 12.02 -0.51
C ALA A 439 5.20 12.20 0.89
N LEU A 440 6.00 12.55 1.89
CA LEU A 440 5.52 12.83 3.25
C LEU A 440 4.61 14.07 3.29
N THR A 441 4.97 15.15 2.58
CA THR A 441 4.13 16.34 2.43
C THR A 441 2.78 16.02 1.79
N MET A 442 2.78 15.18 0.74
CA MET A 442 1.55 14.69 0.10
C MET A 442 0.70 13.89 1.10
N LEU A 443 1.30 12.91 1.80
CA LEU A 443 0.59 12.13 2.81
C LEU A 443 -0.09 13.04 3.84
N GLN A 444 0.67 13.97 4.43
CA GLN A 444 0.15 14.88 5.45
C GLN A 444 -1.04 15.70 4.95
N ARG A 445 -1.00 16.18 3.70
CA ARG A 445 -2.13 16.89 3.07
C ARG A 445 -3.36 15.99 2.91
N VAL A 446 -3.17 14.76 2.45
CA VAL A 446 -4.27 13.82 2.21
C VAL A 446 -4.95 13.42 3.52
N ILE A 447 -4.19 13.16 4.58
CA ILE A 447 -4.74 12.70 5.86
C ILE A 447 -5.24 13.83 6.77
N SER A 448 -4.89 15.08 6.47
CA SER A 448 -5.39 16.27 7.21
C SER A 448 -6.73 16.78 6.71
N GLY A 449 -7.17 16.32 5.55
CA GLY A 449 -8.36 16.60 4.89
C GLY A 449 -9.29 16.95 4.50
#